data_bb4d5b70b9bbfa7d7362ea67c75c0823
#
_entry.id   bb4d5b70b9bbfa7d7362ea67c75c0823
#
_cell.length_a   1.000
_cell.length_b   1.000
_cell.length_c   1.000
_cell.angle_alpha   90.00
_cell.angle_beta   90.00
_cell.angle_gamma   90.00
#
_symmetry.space_group_name_H-M   'P 1'
#
loop_
_entity.id
_entity.type
_entity.pdbx_description
1 polymer ?
#
loop_
_entity_poly.entity_id
_entity_poly.type
_entity_poly.pdbx_seq_one_letter_code
_entity_poly.pdbx_strand_id
1 'polypeptide(L)'
;VAEERRSRARRADALPFEPGDEAALDDALSAPDEQLPGALAACPGDIMVLGAGGKMGPSLARMARRALDAAGRNDDRVYAVSRWTDEKAERYLAEHGVETIRADLSDRIALSKLPDAANVVFMAGQKFGTREDPLGTWLLNAVVPYRCAERFRGSRTVVFSTGNVYPLVPASGRGSSEKDPLVPVGEYAASCVARERLYTLASDGESPLSIIRLNYAVDLRYGVLVDLATKLLSNEAIDVTTGWVNVIWQGDANRLALLSLAHAETPPAVFNISGTEHVSVRALATELGKALDRRPRIEGDEATTALLSDVGRMVDKLGKPAVSTSRLLAWTAQWVGGGGRVLSRPTHFEVRDGIF
;
A
#
# COMPACT_ATOMS: atom_id res chain seq x y z
N VAL A 1 -18.85 21.04 28.23
CA VAL A 1 -18.01 19.81 28.33
C VAL A 1 -18.20 18.92 27.10
N ALA A 2 -19.44 18.58 26.66
CA ALA A 2 -19.66 17.75 25.47
C ALA A 2 -19.28 18.50 24.17
N GLU A 3 -19.56 19.77 24.08
CA GLU A 3 -19.25 20.64 22.94
C GLU A 3 -17.73 20.93 22.85
N GLU A 4 -17.06 21.15 23.98
CA GLU A 4 -15.61 21.28 24.06
C GLU A 4 -14.88 19.98 23.69
N ARG A 5 -15.40 18.81 24.10
CA ARG A 5 -14.87 17.51 23.69
C ARG A 5 -15.04 17.28 22.18
N ARG A 6 -16.19 17.66 21.61
CA ARG A 6 -16.42 17.60 20.16
C ARG A 6 -15.53 18.58 19.39
N SER A 7 -15.30 19.78 19.91
CA SER A 7 -14.39 20.77 19.31
C SER A 7 -12.93 20.32 19.37
N ARG A 8 -12.48 19.72 20.48
CA ARG A 8 -11.14 19.12 20.60
C ARG A 8 -10.96 17.93 19.68
N ALA A 9 -11.93 17.03 19.57
CA ALA A 9 -11.89 15.90 18.66
C ALA A 9 -11.83 16.37 17.19
N ARG A 10 -12.65 17.37 16.79
CA ARG A 10 -12.60 17.97 15.46
C ARG A 10 -11.25 18.61 15.12
N ARG A 11 -10.56 19.22 16.10
CA ARG A 11 -9.21 19.79 15.92
C ARG A 11 -8.13 18.70 15.83
N ALA A 12 -8.29 17.59 16.54
CA ALA A 12 -7.35 16.47 16.49
C ALA A 12 -7.42 15.69 15.17
N ASP A 13 -8.59 15.72 14.51
CA ASP A 13 -8.81 15.06 13.21
C ASP A 13 -8.73 16.05 12.02
N ALA A 14 -8.31 17.29 12.24
CA ALA A 14 -8.10 18.24 11.16
C ALA A 14 -6.94 17.78 10.25
N LEU A 15 -7.09 18.02 8.95
CA LEU A 15 -6.00 17.85 8.00
C LEU A 15 -4.84 18.78 8.42
N PRO A 16 -3.61 18.28 8.57
CA PRO A 16 -2.50 19.08 9.08
C PRO A 16 -1.91 20.07 8.08
N PHE A 17 -2.51 20.17 6.87
CA PHE A 17 -2.11 21.06 5.79
C PHE A 17 -3.34 21.49 4.98
N GLU A 18 -3.19 22.52 4.15
CA GLU A 18 -4.29 23.03 3.30
C GLU A 18 -4.71 22.01 2.24
N PRO A 19 -6.01 21.85 1.97
CA PRO A 19 -6.47 21.02 0.86
C PRO A 19 -5.87 21.51 -0.47
N GLY A 20 -5.26 20.57 -1.22
CA GLY A 20 -4.58 20.87 -2.48
C GLY A 20 -3.06 21.09 -2.35
N ASP A 21 -2.51 21.19 -1.13
CA ASP A 21 -1.06 21.19 -0.92
C ASP A 21 -0.48 19.77 -1.10
N GLU A 22 -0.18 19.43 -2.36
CA GLU A 22 0.37 18.12 -2.70
C GLU A 22 1.76 17.91 -2.11
N ALA A 23 2.57 18.94 -1.92
CA ALA A 23 3.89 18.83 -1.34
C ALA A 23 3.80 18.42 0.14
N ALA A 24 2.90 19.06 0.90
CA ALA A 24 2.66 18.70 2.29
C ALA A 24 2.03 17.28 2.42
N LEU A 25 1.18 16.88 1.47
CA LEU A 25 0.66 15.51 1.42
C LEU A 25 1.78 14.49 1.17
N ASP A 26 2.69 14.76 0.23
CA ASP A 26 3.83 13.90 -0.06
C ASP A 26 4.81 13.84 1.11
N ASP A 27 4.99 14.94 1.85
CA ASP A 27 5.72 14.97 3.11
C ASP A 27 5.10 14.06 4.17
N ALA A 28 3.77 14.14 4.35
CA ALA A 28 3.04 13.31 5.29
C ALA A 28 3.09 11.82 4.93
N LEU A 29 2.97 11.48 3.62
CA LEU A 29 3.04 10.11 3.12
C LEU A 29 4.42 9.48 3.27
N SER A 30 5.48 10.28 3.37
CA SER A 30 6.88 9.85 3.46
C SER A 30 7.52 10.14 4.82
N ALA A 31 6.75 10.53 5.83
CA ALA A 31 7.26 10.78 7.17
C ALA A 31 7.55 9.46 7.90
N PRO A 32 8.82 9.18 8.28
CA PRO A 32 9.12 8.07 9.16
C PRO A 32 8.63 8.38 10.59
N ASP A 33 8.26 7.33 11.33
CA ASP A 33 8.06 7.46 12.78
C ASP A 33 9.38 7.28 13.55
N GLU A 34 9.30 7.34 14.89
CA GLU A 34 10.47 7.19 15.76
C GLU A 34 11.08 5.78 15.74
N GLN A 35 10.32 4.75 15.35
CA GLN A 35 10.77 3.36 15.35
C GLN A 35 11.55 3.00 14.09
N LEU A 36 11.17 3.58 12.94
CA LEU A 36 11.71 3.17 11.64
C LEU A 36 13.23 3.39 11.51
N PRO A 37 13.82 4.52 11.96
CA PRO A 37 15.28 4.70 11.92
C PRO A 37 16.02 3.61 12.68
N GLY A 38 15.55 3.25 13.88
CA GLY A 38 16.14 2.18 14.70
C GLY A 38 16.03 0.80 14.04
N ALA A 39 14.90 0.49 13.41
CA ALA A 39 14.70 -0.77 12.70
C ALA A 39 15.62 -0.87 11.47
N LEU A 40 15.76 0.21 10.69
CA LEU A 40 16.66 0.24 9.55
C LEU A 40 18.14 0.20 9.97
N ALA A 41 18.49 0.69 11.16
CA ALA A 41 19.85 0.53 11.70
C ALA A 41 20.24 -0.96 11.86
N ALA A 42 19.28 -1.85 12.09
CA ALA A 42 19.49 -3.30 12.11
C ALA A 42 19.58 -3.93 10.70
N CYS A 43 19.36 -3.17 9.64
CA CYS A 43 19.41 -3.61 8.24
C CYS A 43 20.47 -2.80 7.46
N PRO A 44 21.79 -3.01 7.71
CA PRO A 44 22.84 -2.20 7.11
C PRO A 44 22.90 -2.31 5.59
N GLY A 45 23.48 -1.30 4.94
CA GLY A 45 23.70 -1.20 3.50
C GLY A 45 22.53 -0.60 2.74
N ASP A 46 22.74 -0.45 1.44
CA ASP A 46 21.82 0.22 0.52
C ASP A 46 20.43 -0.42 0.47
N ILE A 47 19.43 0.39 0.16
CA ILE A 47 18.04 -0.05 -0.04
C ILE A 47 17.67 0.15 -1.52
N MET A 48 17.18 -0.91 -2.17
CA MET A 48 16.68 -0.86 -3.54
C MET A 48 15.17 -1.05 -3.59
N VAL A 49 14.44 -0.08 -4.18
CA VAL A 49 13.00 -0.14 -4.39
C VAL A 49 12.71 -0.47 -5.84
N LEU A 50 12.30 -1.72 -6.11
CA LEU A 50 11.97 -2.21 -7.44
C LEU A 50 10.50 -1.98 -7.77
N GLY A 51 10.21 -1.19 -8.80
CA GLY A 51 8.85 -0.76 -9.16
C GLY A 51 8.45 0.57 -8.51
N ALA A 52 9.43 1.42 -8.19
CA ALA A 52 9.24 2.69 -7.48
C ALA A 52 8.38 3.73 -8.21
N GLY A 53 8.14 3.61 -9.52
CA GLY A 53 7.26 4.52 -10.28
C GLY A 53 5.77 4.23 -10.10
N GLY A 54 5.39 3.20 -9.33
CA GLY A 54 4.00 2.94 -8.96
C GLY A 54 3.48 3.94 -7.91
N LYS A 55 2.17 3.89 -7.63
CA LYS A 55 1.48 4.83 -6.73
C LYS A 55 2.16 5.03 -5.36
N MET A 56 2.58 3.95 -4.72
CA MET A 56 3.16 3.99 -3.36
C MET A 56 4.68 4.20 -3.38
N GLY A 57 5.34 3.86 -4.49
CA GLY A 57 6.79 3.80 -4.58
C GLY A 57 7.50 5.11 -4.26
N PRO A 58 7.08 6.26 -4.80
CA PRO A 58 7.75 7.53 -4.51
C PRO A 58 7.75 7.87 -3.01
N SER A 59 6.60 7.75 -2.34
CA SER A 59 6.51 8.03 -0.91
C SER A 59 7.25 7.00 -0.04
N LEU A 60 7.29 5.71 -0.46
CA LEU A 60 8.06 4.68 0.23
C LEU A 60 9.58 4.91 0.09
N ALA A 61 10.07 5.17 -1.12
CA ALA A 61 11.49 5.42 -1.36
C ALA A 61 12.00 6.67 -0.62
N ARG A 62 11.21 7.76 -0.63
CA ARG A 62 11.52 8.95 0.15
C ARG A 62 11.48 8.68 1.66
N MET A 63 10.52 7.89 2.16
CA MET A 63 10.47 7.50 3.57
C MET A 63 11.72 6.72 3.97
N ALA A 64 12.17 5.79 3.13
CA ALA A 64 13.40 5.05 3.36
C ALA A 64 14.61 5.98 3.47
N ARG A 65 14.76 6.97 2.56
CA ARG A 65 15.84 7.96 2.63
C ARG A 65 15.78 8.77 3.93
N ARG A 66 14.64 9.33 4.25
CA ARG A 66 14.43 10.11 5.49
C ARG A 66 14.73 9.30 6.75
N ALA A 67 14.38 8.02 6.76
CA ALA A 67 14.65 7.14 7.89
C ALA A 67 16.14 6.81 8.02
N LEU A 68 16.86 6.62 6.91
CA LEU A 68 18.32 6.45 6.91
C LEU A 68 19.02 7.73 7.39
N ASP A 69 18.58 8.90 6.94
CA ASP A 69 19.11 10.19 7.39
C ASP A 69 18.92 10.38 8.90
N ALA A 70 17.71 10.07 9.41
CA ALA A 70 17.41 10.13 10.83
C ALA A 70 18.21 9.10 11.67
N ALA A 71 18.64 8.00 11.06
CA ALA A 71 19.53 7.01 11.66
C ALA A 71 21.03 7.38 11.56
N GLY A 72 21.39 8.54 10.98
CA GLY A 72 22.77 8.95 10.72
C GLY A 72 23.48 8.13 9.63
N ARG A 73 22.74 7.42 8.77
CA ARG A 73 23.25 6.56 7.70
C ARG A 73 23.25 7.29 6.35
N ASN A 74 23.94 8.42 6.29
CA ASN A 74 23.95 9.28 5.11
C ASN A 74 24.73 8.70 3.92
N ASP A 75 25.65 7.76 4.18
CA ASP A 75 26.45 7.07 3.15
C ASP A 75 25.68 5.94 2.46
N ASP A 76 24.66 5.39 3.10
CA ASP A 76 23.82 4.37 2.49
C ASP A 76 22.85 4.98 1.48
N ARG A 77 22.71 4.34 0.34
CA ARG A 77 21.90 4.82 -0.78
C ARG A 77 20.51 4.23 -0.76
N VAL A 78 19.56 4.99 -1.29
CA VAL A 78 18.25 4.47 -1.67
C VAL A 78 18.12 4.57 -3.18
N TYR A 79 18.04 3.40 -3.84
CA TYR A 79 17.80 3.30 -5.27
C TYR A 79 16.32 3.13 -5.55
N ALA A 80 15.77 3.91 -6.46
CA ALA A 80 14.41 3.80 -6.95
C ALA A 80 14.41 3.39 -8.42
N VAL A 81 14.01 2.15 -8.70
CA VAL A 81 14.05 1.58 -10.04
C VAL A 81 12.68 1.52 -10.65
N SER A 82 12.52 2.11 -11.83
CA SER A 82 11.28 2.07 -12.61
C SER A 82 11.54 2.40 -14.08
N ARG A 83 10.53 2.22 -14.93
CA ARG A 83 10.52 2.74 -16.31
C ARG A 83 10.38 4.27 -16.37
N TRP A 84 9.95 4.87 -15.29
CA TRP A 84 9.74 6.31 -15.11
C TRP A 84 8.88 6.94 -16.21
N THR A 85 7.67 6.43 -16.37
CA THR A 85 6.66 7.03 -17.25
C THR A 85 6.13 8.36 -16.72
N ASP A 86 6.25 8.59 -15.40
CA ASP A 86 6.04 9.87 -14.73
C ASP A 86 7.40 10.50 -14.37
N GLU A 87 7.86 11.41 -15.23
CA GLU A 87 9.13 12.13 -15.03
C GLU A 87 9.09 13.09 -13.83
N LYS A 88 7.90 13.52 -13.38
CA LYS A 88 7.79 14.38 -12.20
C LYS A 88 8.11 13.59 -10.94
N ALA A 89 7.61 12.34 -10.85
CA ALA A 89 7.92 11.47 -9.73
C ALA A 89 9.41 11.10 -9.70
N GLU A 90 10.05 10.86 -10.85
CA GLU A 90 11.49 10.61 -10.94
C GLU A 90 12.30 11.80 -10.43
N ARG A 91 12.00 13.00 -10.95
CA ARG A 91 12.67 14.24 -10.54
C ARG A 91 12.48 14.55 -9.06
N TYR A 92 11.25 14.42 -8.58
CA TYR A 92 10.93 14.59 -7.16
C TYR A 92 11.80 13.72 -6.25
N LEU A 93 11.98 12.44 -6.59
CA LEU A 93 12.82 11.54 -5.82
C LEU A 93 14.30 11.96 -5.86
N ALA A 94 14.82 12.31 -7.04
CA ALA A 94 16.20 12.76 -7.19
C ALA A 94 16.50 14.03 -6.36
N GLU A 95 15.57 15.00 -6.35
CA GLU A 95 15.65 16.22 -5.54
C GLU A 95 15.62 15.95 -4.03
N HIS A 96 15.13 14.75 -3.61
CA HIS A 96 15.04 14.34 -2.21
C HIS A 96 16.05 13.25 -1.82
N GLY A 97 17.19 13.17 -2.52
CA GLY A 97 18.32 12.31 -2.15
C GLY A 97 18.11 10.83 -2.44
N VAL A 98 17.17 10.48 -3.33
CA VAL A 98 16.96 9.11 -3.81
C VAL A 98 17.60 8.95 -5.19
N GLU A 99 18.45 7.95 -5.38
CA GLU A 99 19.05 7.66 -6.68
C GLU A 99 18.03 6.95 -7.59
N THR A 100 17.61 7.62 -8.66
CA THR A 100 16.65 7.05 -9.61
C THR A 100 17.37 6.29 -10.72
N ILE A 101 16.89 5.09 -11.03
CA ILE A 101 17.41 4.26 -12.12
C ILE A 101 16.28 3.93 -13.09
N ARG A 102 16.46 4.32 -14.34
CA ARG A 102 15.50 4.01 -15.42
C ARG A 102 15.79 2.62 -15.96
N ALA A 103 14.94 1.64 -15.62
CA ALA A 103 15.06 0.27 -16.09
C ALA A 103 13.69 -0.40 -16.22
N ASP A 104 13.54 -1.25 -17.23
CA ASP A 104 12.44 -2.21 -17.32
C ASP A 104 12.87 -3.51 -16.65
N LEU A 105 12.21 -3.89 -15.55
CA LEU A 105 12.52 -5.11 -14.81
C LEU A 105 12.23 -6.40 -15.60
N SER A 106 11.47 -6.33 -16.70
CA SER A 106 11.23 -7.45 -17.62
C SER A 106 12.41 -7.69 -18.56
N ASP A 107 13.24 -6.67 -18.79
CA ASP A 107 14.48 -6.79 -19.56
C ASP A 107 15.59 -7.38 -18.69
N ARG A 108 16.03 -8.59 -19.03
CA ARG A 108 17.07 -9.34 -18.30
C ARG A 108 18.41 -8.62 -18.28
N ILE A 109 18.76 -7.90 -19.37
CA ILE A 109 20.00 -7.17 -19.47
C ILE A 109 19.96 -5.92 -18.58
N ALA A 110 18.85 -5.19 -18.60
CA ALA A 110 18.67 -4.03 -17.72
C ALA A 110 18.69 -4.45 -16.24
N LEU A 111 17.98 -5.53 -15.89
CA LEU A 111 17.96 -6.08 -14.54
C LEU A 111 19.37 -6.50 -14.06
N SER A 112 20.18 -7.14 -14.92
CA SER A 112 21.52 -7.59 -14.55
C SER A 112 22.52 -6.44 -14.31
N LYS A 113 22.25 -5.25 -14.82
CA LYS A 113 23.09 -4.06 -14.68
C LYS A 113 22.75 -3.21 -13.43
N LEU A 114 21.66 -3.53 -12.72
CA LEU A 114 21.33 -2.83 -11.49
C LEU A 114 22.46 -3.02 -10.46
N PRO A 115 22.79 -2.00 -9.65
CA PRO A 115 23.74 -2.14 -8.55
C PRO A 115 23.29 -3.21 -7.55
N ASP A 116 24.22 -3.73 -6.76
CA ASP A 116 23.88 -4.59 -5.64
C ASP A 116 23.27 -3.75 -4.51
N ALA A 117 22.38 -4.35 -3.73
CA ALA A 117 21.81 -3.73 -2.55
C ALA A 117 21.58 -4.79 -1.48
N ALA A 118 21.94 -4.48 -0.24
CA ALA A 118 21.76 -5.39 0.88
C ALA A 118 20.29 -5.59 1.26
N ASN A 119 19.45 -4.58 0.96
CA ASN A 119 18.04 -4.56 1.27
C ASN A 119 17.22 -4.24 0.00
N VAL A 120 16.18 -5.01 -0.25
CA VAL A 120 15.34 -4.87 -1.44
C VAL A 120 13.87 -4.74 -1.03
N VAL A 121 13.17 -3.80 -1.64
CA VAL A 121 11.71 -3.71 -1.56
C VAL A 121 11.14 -3.95 -2.95
N PHE A 122 10.55 -5.10 -3.17
CA PHE A 122 9.92 -5.45 -4.44
C PHE A 122 8.44 -5.07 -4.41
N MET A 123 8.04 -4.13 -5.25
CA MET A 123 6.66 -3.66 -5.34
C MET A 123 6.15 -3.48 -6.77
N ALA A 124 6.90 -3.97 -7.77
CA ALA A 124 6.43 -3.99 -9.15
C ALA A 124 5.28 -4.98 -9.32
N GLY A 125 4.32 -4.63 -10.17
CA GLY A 125 3.21 -5.50 -10.50
C GLY A 125 2.11 -4.79 -11.29
N GLN A 126 1.16 -5.57 -11.80
CA GLN A 126 0.00 -5.12 -12.56
C GLN A 126 -1.27 -5.64 -11.91
N LYS A 127 -2.19 -4.72 -11.54
CA LYS A 127 -3.51 -5.06 -10.97
C LYS A 127 -4.63 -4.88 -11.99
N PHE A 128 -4.54 -3.84 -12.82
CA PHE A 128 -5.61 -3.46 -13.74
C PHE A 128 -5.30 -3.90 -15.17
N GLY A 129 -6.34 -4.14 -15.98
CA GLY A 129 -6.20 -4.63 -17.35
C GLY A 129 -5.79 -6.09 -17.42
N THR A 130 -6.05 -6.87 -16.38
CA THR A 130 -5.61 -8.29 -16.29
C THR A 130 -6.41 -9.20 -17.19
N ARG A 131 -7.62 -8.79 -17.55
CA ARG A 131 -8.47 -9.50 -18.51
C ARG A 131 -8.02 -9.27 -19.96
N GLU A 132 -7.63 -8.05 -20.28
CA GLU A 132 -7.18 -7.64 -21.62
C GLU A 132 -5.77 -8.13 -21.90
N ASP A 133 -4.90 -8.16 -20.88
CA ASP A 133 -3.51 -8.62 -20.99
C ASP A 133 -3.13 -9.61 -19.88
N PRO A 134 -3.65 -10.85 -19.93
CA PRO A 134 -3.29 -11.86 -18.93
C PRO A 134 -1.81 -12.27 -19.00
N LEU A 135 -1.21 -12.30 -20.19
CA LEU A 135 0.20 -12.69 -20.35
C LEU A 135 1.13 -11.63 -19.73
N GLY A 136 0.89 -10.34 -19.96
CA GLY A 136 1.62 -9.26 -19.30
C GLY A 136 1.43 -9.26 -17.79
N THR A 137 0.22 -9.58 -17.32
CA THR A 137 -0.07 -9.76 -15.89
C THR A 137 0.80 -10.85 -15.26
N TRP A 138 0.89 -12.05 -15.87
CA TRP A 138 1.73 -13.13 -15.40
C TRP A 138 3.23 -12.81 -15.51
N LEU A 139 3.64 -12.15 -16.59
CA LEU A 139 5.02 -11.68 -16.74
C LEU A 139 5.41 -10.76 -15.57
N LEU A 140 4.62 -9.71 -15.31
CA LEU A 140 4.94 -8.70 -14.30
C LEU A 140 4.71 -9.19 -12.87
N ASN A 141 3.74 -10.07 -12.65
CA ASN A 141 3.38 -10.52 -11.30
C ASN A 141 4.07 -11.81 -10.87
N ALA A 142 4.59 -12.61 -11.78
CA ALA A 142 5.19 -13.91 -11.46
C ALA A 142 6.62 -14.07 -12.00
N VAL A 143 6.85 -13.83 -13.29
CA VAL A 143 8.16 -14.06 -13.91
C VAL A 143 9.19 -13.00 -13.51
N VAL A 144 8.82 -11.73 -13.55
CA VAL A 144 9.69 -10.61 -13.14
C VAL A 144 10.10 -10.75 -11.65
N PRO A 145 9.18 -10.99 -10.70
CA PRO A 145 9.56 -11.26 -9.31
C PRO A 145 10.58 -12.39 -9.14
N TYR A 146 10.38 -13.52 -9.85
CA TYR A 146 11.33 -14.64 -9.84
C TYR A 146 12.73 -14.19 -10.25
N ARG A 147 12.85 -13.46 -11.38
CA ARG A 147 14.13 -12.95 -11.89
C ARG A 147 14.78 -11.92 -10.94
N CYS A 148 13.98 -11.08 -10.31
CA CYS A 148 14.48 -10.13 -9.31
C CYS A 148 15.01 -10.87 -8.08
N ALA A 149 14.34 -11.92 -7.61
CA ALA A 149 14.81 -12.74 -6.52
C ALA A 149 16.14 -13.44 -6.84
N GLU A 150 16.29 -13.97 -8.07
CA GLU A 150 17.57 -14.53 -8.53
C GLU A 150 18.69 -13.48 -8.56
N ARG A 151 18.40 -12.26 -9.07
CA ARG A 151 19.37 -11.16 -9.18
C ARG A 151 19.84 -10.67 -7.81
N PHE A 152 18.94 -10.60 -6.84
CA PHE A 152 19.21 -10.09 -5.49
C PHE A 152 19.30 -11.20 -4.44
N ARG A 153 19.77 -12.39 -4.84
CA ARG A 153 19.99 -13.50 -3.92
C ARG A 153 20.97 -13.08 -2.82
N GLY A 154 20.67 -13.42 -1.58
CA GLY A 154 21.39 -12.99 -0.40
C GLY A 154 20.93 -11.64 0.19
N SER A 155 20.17 -10.86 -0.55
CA SER A 155 19.60 -9.60 -0.03
C SER A 155 18.41 -9.87 0.90
N ARG A 156 18.30 -9.08 1.95
CA ARG A 156 17.11 -8.99 2.80
C ARG A 156 15.97 -8.35 2.01
N THR A 157 14.85 -9.01 1.88
CA THR A 157 13.83 -8.54 0.93
C THR A 157 12.44 -8.45 1.53
N VAL A 158 11.74 -7.34 1.22
CA VAL A 158 10.29 -7.19 1.39
C VAL A 158 9.61 -7.35 0.03
N VAL A 159 8.65 -8.27 -0.06
CA VAL A 159 7.88 -8.54 -1.28
C VAL A 159 6.45 -8.08 -1.08
N PHE A 160 6.01 -7.09 -1.85
CA PHE A 160 4.61 -6.69 -1.87
C PHE A 160 3.76 -7.72 -2.59
N SER A 161 2.80 -8.26 -1.87
CA SER A 161 1.69 -9.09 -2.32
C SER A 161 0.37 -8.36 -2.04
N THR A 162 -0.74 -9.06 -1.99
CA THR A 162 -2.08 -8.48 -1.86
C THR A 162 -2.98 -9.32 -0.99
N GLY A 163 -3.97 -8.70 -0.32
CA GLY A 163 -5.04 -9.42 0.34
C GLY A 163 -5.93 -10.24 -0.61
N ASN A 164 -5.92 -9.94 -1.92
CA ASN A 164 -6.70 -10.69 -2.92
C ASN A 164 -6.25 -12.17 -3.08
N VAL A 165 -5.13 -12.56 -2.48
CA VAL A 165 -4.70 -13.98 -2.44
C VAL A 165 -5.63 -14.83 -1.58
N TYR A 166 -6.43 -14.22 -0.70
CA TYR A 166 -7.41 -14.88 0.16
C TYR A 166 -8.80 -14.96 -0.49
N PRO A 167 -9.64 -15.90 -0.04
CA PRO A 167 -11.06 -15.87 -0.39
C PRO A 167 -11.78 -14.71 0.30
N LEU A 168 -12.99 -14.42 -0.15
CA LEU A 168 -13.93 -13.61 0.63
C LEU A 168 -14.32 -14.37 1.89
N VAL A 169 -14.28 -13.69 3.04
CA VAL A 169 -14.57 -14.28 4.35
C VAL A 169 -15.82 -13.65 4.97
N PRO A 170 -16.49 -14.32 5.96
CA PRO A 170 -17.65 -13.74 6.63
C PRO A 170 -17.35 -12.33 7.17
N ALA A 171 -18.20 -11.38 6.83
CA ALA A 171 -18.05 -9.97 7.24
C ALA A 171 -18.12 -9.78 8.76
N SER A 172 -18.79 -10.70 9.48
CA SER A 172 -18.84 -10.73 10.95
C SER A 172 -17.61 -11.39 11.59
N GLY A 173 -16.69 -11.93 10.78
CA GLY A 173 -15.47 -12.60 11.25
C GLY A 173 -14.32 -11.63 11.48
N ARG A 174 -13.17 -12.19 11.87
CA ARG A 174 -11.93 -11.44 12.12
C ARG A 174 -11.14 -11.10 10.84
N GLY A 175 -11.56 -11.57 9.67
CA GLY A 175 -10.76 -11.49 8.45
C GLY A 175 -9.84 -12.71 8.26
N SER A 176 -9.17 -12.78 7.10
CA SER A 176 -8.18 -13.84 6.81
C SER A 176 -6.87 -13.55 7.53
N SER A 177 -6.32 -14.56 8.20
CA SER A 177 -4.99 -14.53 8.83
C SER A 177 -3.92 -15.05 7.86
N GLU A 178 -2.65 -14.81 8.19
CA GLU A 178 -1.51 -15.27 7.38
C GLU A 178 -1.41 -16.80 7.27
N LYS A 179 -2.10 -17.54 8.17
CA LYS A 179 -2.14 -19.01 8.21
C LYS A 179 -3.29 -19.60 7.38
N ASP A 180 -4.23 -18.77 6.96
CA ASP A 180 -5.40 -19.24 6.22
C ASP A 180 -5.03 -19.63 4.78
N PRO A 181 -5.75 -20.58 4.17
CA PRO A 181 -5.49 -21.03 2.82
C PRO A 181 -5.60 -19.89 1.80
N LEU A 182 -4.70 -19.90 0.82
CA LEU A 182 -4.77 -18.99 -0.33
C LEU A 182 -5.73 -19.58 -1.37
N VAL A 183 -6.80 -18.86 -1.66
CA VAL A 183 -7.83 -19.22 -2.64
C VAL A 183 -8.04 -18.04 -3.58
N PRO A 184 -7.08 -17.79 -4.49
CA PRO A 184 -7.12 -16.61 -5.38
C PRO A 184 -8.26 -16.73 -6.38
N VAL A 185 -8.93 -15.59 -6.64
CA VAL A 185 -9.97 -15.46 -7.67
C VAL A 185 -9.46 -14.51 -8.75
N GLY A 186 -9.45 -14.96 -10.00
CA GLY A 186 -9.00 -14.19 -11.16
C GLY A 186 -7.47 -14.16 -11.35
N GLU A 187 -7.06 -13.63 -12.51
CA GLU A 187 -5.65 -13.62 -12.96
C GLU A 187 -4.73 -12.84 -12.02
N TYR A 188 -5.21 -11.68 -11.54
CA TYR A 188 -4.42 -10.85 -10.63
C TYR A 188 -4.07 -11.61 -9.34
N ALA A 189 -5.05 -12.15 -8.66
CA ALA A 189 -4.85 -12.84 -7.40
C ALA A 189 -4.00 -14.12 -7.57
N ALA A 190 -4.27 -14.91 -8.63
CA ALA A 190 -3.52 -16.12 -8.94
C ALA A 190 -2.05 -15.81 -9.23
N SER A 191 -1.77 -14.78 -10.04
CA SER A 191 -0.41 -14.35 -10.34
C SER A 191 0.34 -13.77 -9.12
N CYS A 192 -0.38 -13.17 -8.16
CA CYS A 192 0.21 -12.74 -6.88
C CYS A 192 0.56 -13.92 -5.96
N VAL A 193 -0.26 -14.99 -5.93
CA VAL A 193 0.13 -16.26 -5.25
C VAL A 193 1.38 -16.85 -5.89
N ALA A 194 1.45 -16.85 -7.22
CA ALA A 194 2.66 -17.28 -7.93
C ALA A 194 3.87 -16.40 -7.57
N ARG A 195 3.71 -15.08 -7.44
CA ARG A 195 4.75 -14.16 -6.96
C ARG A 195 5.33 -14.61 -5.63
N GLU A 196 4.50 -14.84 -4.62
CA GLU A 196 4.94 -15.28 -3.30
C GLU A 196 5.76 -16.57 -3.39
N ARG A 197 5.25 -17.57 -4.10
CA ARG A 197 5.89 -18.89 -4.24
C ARG A 197 7.19 -18.83 -5.03
N LEU A 198 7.18 -18.14 -6.16
CA LEU A 198 8.34 -18.04 -7.05
C LEU A 198 9.46 -17.19 -6.44
N TYR A 199 9.11 -16.10 -5.75
CA TYR A 199 10.11 -15.31 -5.04
C TYR A 199 10.77 -16.13 -3.93
N THR A 200 9.98 -16.86 -3.15
CA THR A 200 10.49 -17.77 -2.10
C THR A 200 11.37 -18.88 -2.69
N LEU A 201 10.94 -19.50 -3.81
CA LEU A 201 11.72 -20.52 -4.51
C LEU A 201 13.08 -19.99 -4.98
N ALA A 202 13.09 -18.81 -5.63
CA ALA A 202 14.31 -18.23 -6.19
C ALA A 202 15.30 -17.74 -5.12
N SER A 203 14.82 -17.40 -3.93
CA SER A 203 15.67 -17.02 -2.80
C SER A 203 16.47 -18.21 -2.22
N ASP A 204 16.01 -19.44 -2.50
CA ASP A 204 16.70 -20.71 -2.19
C ASP A 204 17.15 -20.83 -0.73
N GLY A 205 16.41 -20.23 0.20
CA GLY A 205 16.75 -20.19 1.62
C GLY A 205 17.92 -19.29 2.02
N GLU A 206 18.58 -18.65 1.05
CA GLU A 206 19.72 -17.75 1.31
C GLU A 206 19.30 -16.30 1.59
N SER A 207 18.15 -15.87 1.04
CA SER A 207 17.63 -14.51 1.22
C SER A 207 16.56 -14.49 2.29
N PRO A 208 16.72 -13.72 3.38
CA PRO A 208 15.64 -13.49 4.33
C PRO A 208 14.51 -12.69 3.67
N LEU A 209 13.27 -13.18 3.77
CA LEU A 209 12.11 -12.58 3.13
C LEU A 209 11.05 -12.14 4.14
N SER A 210 10.40 -11.03 3.82
CA SER A 210 9.13 -10.59 4.41
C SER A 210 8.12 -10.40 3.29
N ILE A 211 6.97 -11.08 3.34
CA ILE A 211 5.89 -10.97 2.36
C ILE A 211 4.78 -10.11 2.94
N ILE A 212 4.42 -9.04 2.24
CA ILE A 212 3.39 -8.09 2.64
C ILE A 212 2.11 -8.37 1.84
N ARG A 213 1.06 -8.88 2.47
CA ARG A 213 -0.27 -8.99 1.88
C ARG A 213 -1.05 -7.71 2.20
N LEU A 214 -0.84 -6.71 1.33
CA LEU A 214 -1.43 -5.38 1.49
C LEU A 214 -2.91 -5.38 1.08
N ASN A 215 -3.75 -4.74 1.90
CA ASN A 215 -5.16 -4.55 1.58
C ASN A 215 -5.59 -3.11 1.86
N TYR A 216 -6.33 -2.50 0.91
CA TYR A 216 -6.98 -1.18 1.00
C TYR A 216 -6.09 -0.03 1.52
N ALA A 217 -4.84 0.08 1.00
CA ALA A 217 -4.03 1.28 1.26
C ALA A 217 -4.61 2.50 0.54
N VAL A 218 -4.87 3.57 1.30
CA VAL A 218 -5.49 4.80 0.83
C VAL A 218 -4.59 6.00 1.05
N ASP A 219 -4.61 6.95 0.12
CA ASP A 219 -4.15 8.32 0.33
C ASP A 219 -5.29 9.30 -0.01
N LEU A 220 -5.04 10.62 0.08
CA LEU A 220 -6.10 11.62 -0.16
C LEU A 220 -6.40 11.84 -1.64
N ARG A 221 -5.57 11.29 -2.54
CA ARG A 221 -5.74 11.35 -4.00
C ARG A 221 -6.35 10.07 -4.57
N TYR A 222 -6.36 8.96 -3.81
CA TYR A 222 -6.77 7.65 -4.30
C TYR A 222 -7.12 6.70 -3.14
N GLY A 223 -8.10 5.87 -3.34
CA GLY A 223 -8.51 4.82 -2.40
C GLY A 223 -10.01 4.79 -2.20
N VAL A 224 -10.51 3.78 -1.50
CA VAL A 224 -11.95 3.57 -1.26
C VAL A 224 -12.64 4.83 -0.73
N LEU A 225 -12.00 5.56 0.19
CA LEU A 225 -12.60 6.77 0.78
C LEU A 225 -12.71 7.90 -0.25
N VAL A 226 -11.73 8.03 -1.15
CA VAL A 226 -11.75 9.02 -2.23
C VAL A 226 -12.83 8.67 -3.26
N ASP A 227 -12.96 7.38 -3.62
CA ASP A 227 -14.04 6.93 -4.52
C ASP A 227 -15.41 7.26 -3.94
N LEU A 228 -15.64 6.98 -2.65
CA LEU A 228 -16.90 7.32 -1.97
C LEU A 228 -17.14 8.84 -1.92
N ALA A 229 -16.13 9.64 -1.58
CA ALA A 229 -16.24 11.09 -1.52
C ALA A 229 -16.53 11.70 -2.91
N THR A 230 -15.89 11.20 -3.95
CA THR A 230 -16.10 11.64 -5.34
C THR A 230 -17.52 11.31 -5.80
N LYS A 231 -18.00 10.07 -5.58
CA LYS A 231 -19.39 9.67 -5.89
C LYS A 231 -20.42 10.54 -5.15
N LEU A 232 -20.15 10.89 -3.89
CA LEU A 232 -21.02 11.79 -3.12
C LEU A 232 -21.09 13.19 -3.75
N LEU A 233 -19.96 13.77 -4.15
CA LEU A 233 -19.92 15.10 -4.76
C LEU A 233 -20.58 15.11 -6.14
N SER A 234 -20.42 14.03 -6.93
CA SER A 234 -21.05 13.86 -8.25
C SER A 234 -22.50 13.38 -8.17
N ASN A 235 -23.05 13.15 -6.96
CA ASN A 235 -24.38 12.58 -6.75
C ASN A 235 -24.59 11.23 -7.46
N GLU A 236 -23.52 10.45 -7.58
CA GLU A 236 -23.54 9.09 -8.11
C GLU A 236 -24.00 8.07 -7.06
N ALA A 237 -24.52 6.92 -7.51
CA ALA A 237 -24.89 5.85 -6.62
C ALA A 237 -23.64 5.14 -6.05
N ILE A 238 -23.74 4.74 -4.80
CA ILE A 238 -22.72 3.96 -4.10
C ILE A 238 -23.25 2.54 -3.95
N ASP A 239 -22.61 1.60 -4.66
CA ASP A 239 -22.87 0.18 -4.50
C ASP A 239 -22.24 -0.31 -3.18
N VAL A 240 -23.08 -0.88 -2.32
CA VAL A 240 -22.67 -1.46 -1.03
C VAL A 240 -22.61 -2.98 -1.05
N THR A 241 -22.63 -3.63 -2.20
CA THR A 241 -22.51 -5.09 -2.31
C THR A 241 -21.21 -5.59 -1.67
N THR A 242 -20.07 -4.88 -1.86
CA THR A 242 -18.90 -5.02 -0.98
C THR A 242 -19.14 -4.20 0.28
N GLY A 243 -19.82 -4.81 1.25
CA GLY A 243 -20.35 -4.11 2.41
C GLY A 243 -19.31 -3.69 3.46
N TRP A 244 -18.12 -4.28 3.43
CA TRP A 244 -17.11 -4.11 4.49
C TRP A 244 -15.70 -4.04 3.93
N VAL A 245 -14.88 -3.17 4.53
CA VAL A 245 -13.47 -2.98 4.19
C VAL A 245 -12.66 -2.73 5.47
N ASN A 246 -11.34 -2.93 5.41
CA ASN A 246 -10.41 -2.41 6.41
C ASN A 246 -9.32 -1.59 5.73
N VAL A 247 -9.39 -0.27 5.88
CA VAL A 247 -8.53 0.70 5.18
C VAL A 247 -7.34 1.13 6.03
N ILE A 248 -6.20 1.35 5.40
CA ILE A 248 -4.98 1.84 6.05
C ILE A 248 -4.45 3.07 5.32
N TRP A 249 -3.94 4.05 6.08
CA TRP A 249 -3.19 5.17 5.52
C TRP A 249 -1.95 4.69 4.76
N GLN A 250 -1.72 5.17 3.54
CA GLN A 250 -0.59 4.75 2.72
C GLN A 250 0.76 5.03 3.40
N GLY A 251 0.89 6.14 4.15
CA GLY A 251 2.10 6.42 4.94
C GLY A 251 2.36 5.35 6.00
N ASP A 252 1.32 4.90 6.72
CA ASP A 252 1.44 3.78 7.66
C ASP A 252 1.79 2.47 6.96
N ALA A 253 1.18 2.19 5.81
CA ALA A 253 1.51 0.99 5.03
C ALA A 253 2.96 0.99 4.56
N ASN A 254 3.50 2.14 4.10
CA ASN A 254 4.90 2.30 3.74
C ASN A 254 5.84 2.05 4.94
N ARG A 255 5.51 2.66 6.09
CA ARG A 255 6.26 2.50 7.33
C ARG A 255 6.32 1.04 7.77
N LEU A 256 5.18 0.37 7.83
CA LEU A 256 5.08 -1.03 8.23
C LEU A 256 5.81 -1.96 7.25
N ALA A 257 5.76 -1.65 5.96
CA ALA A 257 6.52 -2.39 4.96
C ALA A 257 8.05 -2.24 5.17
N LEU A 258 8.53 -1.03 5.43
CA LEU A 258 9.95 -0.81 5.71
C LEU A 258 10.38 -1.43 7.05
N LEU A 259 9.55 -1.35 8.11
CA LEU A 259 9.79 -2.03 9.39
C LEU A 259 9.92 -3.55 9.20
N SER A 260 9.17 -4.14 8.27
CA SER A 260 9.21 -5.58 8.02
C SER A 260 10.53 -6.06 7.43
N LEU A 261 11.42 -5.18 6.94
CA LEU A 261 12.80 -5.53 6.59
C LEU A 261 13.54 -6.17 7.78
N ALA A 262 13.41 -5.59 8.97
CA ALA A 262 14.04 -6.14 10.18
C ALA A 262 13.45 -7.48 10.63
N HIS A 263 12.29 -7.85 10.10
CA HIS A 263 11.59 -9.11 10.39
C HIS A 263 11.67 -10.13 9.24
N ALA A 264 12.44 -9.82 8.19
CA ALA A 264 12.66 -10.77 7.11
C ALA A 264 13.41 -11.99 7.63
N GLU A 265 12.92 -13.19 7.32
CA GLU A 265 13.44 -14.46 7.82
C GLU A 265 13.34 -15.59 6.78
N THR A 266 13.90 -16.74 7.08
CA THR A 266 13.79 -17.98 6.30
C THR A 266 13.31 -19.10 7.23
N PRO A 267 12.12 -19.72 6.97
CA PRO A 267 11.17 -19.43 5.89
C PRO A 267 10.54 -18.03 6.02
N PRO A 268 9.93 -17.47 4.93
CA PRO A 268 9.49 -16.08 4.89
C PRO A 268 8.53 -15.69 6.01
N ALA A 269 8.78 -14.52 6.63
CA ALA A 269 7.78 -13.87 7.45
C ALA A 269 6.65 -13.35 6.54
N VAL A 270 5.40 -13.57 6.91
CA VAL A 270 4.23 -13.05 6.18
C VAL A 270 3.45 -12.11 7.08
N PHE A 271 3.05 -10.96 6.56
CA PHE A 271 2.25 -9.97 7.28
C PHE A 271 1.06 -9.50 6.44
N ASN A 272 -0.13 -9.59 7.00
CA ASN A 272 -1.26 -8.83 6.48
C ASN A 272 -1.12 -7.38 6.91
N ILE A 273 -1.06 -6.45 5.96
CA ILE A 273 -1.01 -5.02 6.24
C ILE A 273 -2.31 -4.38 5.78
N SER A 274 -3.09 -3.89 6.74
CA SER A 274 -4.34 -3.17 6.52
C SER A 274 -4.74 -2.39 7.79
N GLY A 275 -5.89 -1.70 7.75
CA GLY A 275 -6.47 -1.09 8.95
C GLY A 275 -6.89 -2.12 9.99
N THR A 276 -6.88 -1.72 11.25
CA THR A 276 -7.26 -2.58 12.38
C THR A 276 -8.78 -2.74 12.55
N GLU A 277 -9.57 -1.89 11.89
CA GLU A 277 -11.02 -1.84 12.01
C GLU A 277 -11.69 -2.38 10.75
N HIS A 278 -12.66 -3.26 10.88
CA HIS A 278 -13.58 -3.60 9.80
C HIS A 278 -14.72 -2.58 9.81
N VAL A 279 -14.86 -1.82 8.75
CA VAL A 279 -15.82 -0.73 8.67
C VAL A 279 -16.83 -0.94 7.54
N SER A 280 -18.09 -0.61 7.82
CA SER A 280 -19.16 -0.70 6.83
C SER A 280 -19.01 0.39 5.77
N VAL A 281 -19.07 0.02 4.50
CA VAL A 281 -19.05 0.96 3.37
C VAL A 281 -20.22 1.95 3.45
N ARG A 282 -21.42 1.47 3.85
CA ARG A 282 -22.59 2.31 4.09
C ARG A 282 -22.34 3.33 5.21
N ALA A 283 -21.70 2.92 6.30
CA ALA A 283 -21.34 3.81 7.40
C ALA A 283 -20.31 4.86 6.95
N LEU A 284 -19.27 4.45 6.21
CA LEU A 284 -18.27 5.35 5.62
C LEU A 284 -18.92 6.39 4.71
N ALA A 285 -19.80 5.96 3.80
CA ALA A 285 -20.54 6.86 2.90
C ALA A 285 -21.44 7.84 3.68
N THR A 286 -22.05 7.39 4.77
CA THR A 286 -22.90 8.23 5.61
C THR A 286 -22.10 9.29 6.34
N GLU A 287 -20.95 8.93 6.93
CA GLU A 287 -20.09 9.88 7.64
C GLU A 287 -19.40 10.88 6.68
N LEU A 288 -18.92 10.42 5.53
CA LEU A 288 -18.42 11.30 4.47
C LEU A 288 -19.53 12.24 3.96
N GLY A 289 -20.74 11.73 3.77
CA GLY A 289 -21.88 12.52 3.35
C GLY A 289 -22.21 13.65 4.33
N LYS A 290 -22.19 13.37 5.65
CA LYS A 290 -22.34 14.42 6.69
C LYS A 290 -21.22 15.46 6.63
N ALA A 291 -19.97 15.02 6.44
CA ALA A 291 -18.82 15.93 6.39
C ALA A 291 -18.81 16.81 5.12
N LEU A 292 -19.32 16.29 4.00
CA LEU A 292 -19.37 16.97 2.70
C LEU A 292 -20.71 17.70 2.45
N ASP A 293 -21.66 17.66 3.39
CA ASP A 293 -23.04 18.14 3.21
C ASP A 293 -23.71 17.52 1.97
N ARG A 294 -23.63 16.20 1.87
CA ARG A 294 -24.21 15.40 0.78
C ARG A 294 -24.98 14.20 1.35
N ARG A 295 -26.09 13.86 0.73
CA ARG A 295 -26.86 12.66 1.08
C ARG A 295 -26.43 11.51 0.18
N PRO A 296 -25.93 10.38 0.72
CA PRO A 296 -25.52 9.25 -0.09
C PRO A 296 -26.73 8.60 -0.78
N ARG A 297 -26.58 8.28 -2.06
CA ARG A 297 -27.48 7.41 -2.80
C ARG A 297 -26.92 6.01 -2.72
N ILE A 298 -27.53 5.14 -1.93
CA ILE A 298 -27.07 3.79 -1.70
C ILE A 298 -27.81 2.83 -2.63
N GLU A 299 -27.08 1.93 -3.27
CA GLU A 299 -27.61 0.84 -4.11
C GLU A 299 -27.03 -0.51 -3.66
N GLY A 300 -27.75 -1.58 -3.91
CA GLY A 300 -27.39 -2.94 -3.56
C GLY A 300 -27.61 -3.28 -2.07
N ASP A 301 -27.41 -4.56 -1.78
CA ASP A 301 -27.47 -5.12 -0.44
C ASP A 301 -26.08 -5.65 -0.05
N GLU A 302 -25.69 -5.43 1.21
CA GLU A 302 -24.42 -5.90 1.73
C GLU A 302 -24.31 -7.41 1.68
N ALA A 303 -23.34 -7.94 0.95
CA ALA A 303 -23.05 -9.35 0.96
C ALA A 303 -22.54 -9.80 2.35
N THR A 304 -22.83 -11.04 2.70
CA THR A 304 -22.42 -11.65 3.98
C THR A 304 -20.91 -11.90 4.08
N THR A 305 -20.19 -11.76 2.96
CA THR A 305 -18.74 -11.96 2.88
C THR A 305 -18.05 -10.73 2.31
N ALA A 306 -16.79 -10.50 2.70
CA ALA A 306 -15.96 -9.42 2.20
C ALA A 306 -14.48 -9.82 2.18
N LEU A 307 -13.64 -9.04 1.49
CA LEU A 307 -12.19 -9.20 1.52
C LEU A 307 -11.64 -8.46 2.74
N LEU A 308 -11.46 -9.17 3.84
CA LEU A 308 -11.01 -8.61 5.12
C LEU A 308 -9.76 -9.35 5.60
N SER A 309 -8.83 -8.60 6.19
CA SER A 309 -7.59 -9.11 6.73
C SER A 309 -7.58 -9.06 8.27
N ASP A 310 -7.23 -10.17 8.91
CA ASP A 310 -6.80 -10.18 10.31
C ASP A 310 -5.36 -9.65 10.36
N VAL A 311 -5.16 -8.54 11.04
CA VAL A 311 -3.87 -7.85 11.15
C VAL A 311 -3.20 -8.02 12.50
N GLY A 312 -3.62 -9.01 13.28
CA GLY A 312 -3.11 -9.25 14.63
C GLY A 312 -1.60 -9.43 14.66
N ARG A 313 -1.03 -10.19 13.71
CA ARG A 313 0.43 -10.38 13.60
C ARG A 313 1.18 -9.08 13.27
N MET A 314 0.63 -8.26 12.37
CA MET A 314 1.18 -6.94 12.06
C MET A 314 1.25 -6.07 13.32
N VAL A 315 0.15 -5.98 14.06
CA VAL A 315 0.08 -5.19 15.31
C VAL A 315 1.08 -5.66 16.35
N ASP A 316 1.22 -6.98 16.52
CA ASP A 316 2.15 -7.58 17.49
C ASP A 316 3.63 -7.34 17.14
N LYS A 317 3.99 -7.43 15.85
CA LYS A 317 5.39 -7.41 15.40
C LYS A 317 5.85 -6.06 14.88
N LEU A 318 4.99 -5.32 14.18
CA LEU A 318 5.34 -4.08 13.48
C LEU A 318 4.68 -2.85 14.11
N GLY A 319 3.72 -3.05 15.03
CA GLY A 319 2.96 -1.98 15.65
C GLY A 319 1.67 -1.61 14.89
N LYS A 320 0.90 -0.71 15.49
CA LYS A 320 -0.38 -0.25 14.93
C LYS A 320 -0.18 0.85 13.90
N PRO A 321 -1.10 0.97 12.91
CA PRO A 321 -1.24 2.20 12.13
C PRO A 321 -1.43 3.41 13.04
N ALA A 322 -0.77 4.52 12.73
CA ALA A 322 -0.84 5.76 13.50
C ALA A 322 -2.10 6.58 13.18
N VAL A 323 -2.60 6.44 11.92
CA VAL A 323 -3.77 7.19 11.45
C VAL A 323 -5.02 6.33 11.57
N SER A 324 -5.98 6.76 12.40
CA SER A 324 -7.25 6.06 12.59
C SER A 324 -8.19 6.23 11.38
N THR A 325 -9.15 5.33 11.24
CA THR A 325 -10.18 5.40 10.19
C THR A 325 -10.99 6.70 10.27
N SER A 326 -11.31 7.18 11.48
CA SER A 326 -12.02 8.45 11.68
C SER A 326 -11.22 9.64 11.16
N ARG A 327 -9.91 9.65 11.42
CA ARG A 327 -9.02 10.69 10.90
C ARG A 327 -8.89 10.64 9.38
N LEU A 328 -8.78 9.45 8.79
CA LEU A 328 -8.78 9.28 7.33
C LEU A 328 -10.07 9.81 6.69
N LEU A 329 -11.23 9.55 7.29
CA LEU A 329 -12.50 10.10 6.84
C LEU A 329 -12.49 11.62 6.86
N ALA A 330 -12.09 12.22 7.98
CA ALA A 330 -12.03 13.66 8.14
C ALA A 330 -11.06 14.31 7.13
N TRP A 331 -9.89 13.73 6.96
CA TRP A 331 -8.88 14.21 5.98
C TRP A 331 -9.38 14.08 4.54
N THR A 332 -10.00 12.94 4.19
CA THR A 332 -10.55 12.74 2.84
C THR A 332 -11.66 13.76 2.54
N ALA A 333 -12.58 13.99 3.50
CA ALA A 333 -13.63 14.96 3.32
C ALA A 333 -13.09 16.38 3.15
N GLN A 334 -12.08 16.77 3.95
CA GLN A 334 -11.45 18.10 3.83
C GLN A 334 -10.67 18.24 2.53
N TRP A 335 -9.90 17.21 2.12
CA TRP A 335 -9.13 17.24 0.88
C TRP A 335 -10.04 17.31 -0.35
N VAL A 336 -10.95 16.36 -0.49
CA VAL A 336 -11.83 16.29 -1.67
C VAL A 336 -12.85 17.43 -1.69
N GLY A 337 -13.43 17.77 -0.54
CA GLY A 337 -14.36 18.89 -0.40
C GLY A 337 -13.72 20.26 -0.60
N GLY A 338 -12.41 20.40 -0.29
CA GLY A 338 -11.62 21.59 -0.52
C GLY A 338 -11.03 21.70 -1.94
N GLY A 339 -11.36 20.77 -2.85
CA GLY A 339 -10.88 20.79 -4.24
C GLY A 339 -9.47 20.26 -4.42
N GLY A 340 -8.94 19.50 -3.45
CA GLY A 340 -7.67 18.81 -3.58
C GLY A 340 -7.69 17.84 -4.77
N ARG A 341 -6.57 17.71 -5.47
CA ARG A 341 -6.46 16.85 -6.64
C ARG A 341 -6.71 15.38 -6.27
N VAL A 342 -7.52 14.69 -7.07
CA VAL A 342 -7.74 13.25 -7.00
C VAL A 342 -7.25 12.58 -8.29
N LEU A 343 -6.79 11.33 -8.19
CA LEU A 343 -6.46 10.53 -9.36
C LEU A 343 -7.77 10.00 -9.97
N SER A 344 -8.00 10.30 -11.25
CA SER A 344 -9.21 9.86 -11.98
C SER A 344 -9.12 8.36 -12.33
N ARG A 345 -8.89 7.51 -11.34
CA ARG A 345 -8.77 6.05 -11.48
C ARG A 345 -9.51 5.41 -10.32
N PRO A 346 -10.68 4.77 -10.55
CA PRO A 346 -11.40 4.07 -9.49
C PRO A 346 -10.57 2.89 -8.95
N THR A 347 -10.79 2.56 -7.68
CA THR A 347 -10.11 1.44 -7.05
C THR A 347 -10.66 0.09 -7.45
N HIS A 348 -11.90 0.07 -7.96
CA HIS A 348 -12.69 -1.12 -8.20
C HIS A 348 -12.79 -2.00 -6.93
N PHE A 349 -12.97 -1.36 -5.76
CA PHE A 349 -13.10 -2.07 -4.50
C PHE A 349 -14.38 -2.90 -4.42
N GLU A 350 -15.37 -2.58 -5.23
CA GLU A 350 -16.64 -3.29 -5.37
C GLU A 350 -16.47 -4.67 -6.04
N VAL A 351 -15.37 -4.88 -6.78
CA VAL A 351 -15.13 -6.13 -7.53
C VAL A 351 -14.98 -7.32 -6.59
N ARG A 352 -15.77 -8.35 -6.84
CA ARG A 352 -15.81 -9.58 -6.03
C ARG A 352 -15.46 -10.84 -6.82
N ASP A 353 -15.41 -10.76 -8.13
CA ASP A 353 -15.14 -11.85 -9.07
C ASP A 353 -13.68 -11.89 -9.57
N GLY A 354 -12.83 -10.98 -9.07
CA GLY A 354 -11.40 -10.90 -9.41
C GLY A 354 -11.11 -10.34 -10.79
N ILE A 355 -12.08 -9.71 -11.44
CA ILE A 355 -11.90 -9.05 -12.76
C ILE A 355 -11.59 -7.57 -12.52
N PHE A 356 -10.33 -7.16 -12.70
CA PHE A 356 -9.82 -5.81 -12.47
C PHE A 356 -9.38 -5.13 -13.76
#